data_7cc03c02ea481becb5fed4e1216968b0
#
_entry.id   7cc03c02ea481becb5fed4e1216968b0
#
_cell.length_a   1.000
_cell.length_b   1.000
_cell.length_c   1.000
_cell.angle_alpha   90.00
_cell.angle_beta   90.00
_cell.angle_gamma   90.00
#
_symmetry.space_group_name_H-M   'P 1'
#
loop_
_entity.id
_entity.type
_entity.pdbx_description
1 polymer ?
#
loop_
_entity_poly.entity_id
_entity_poly.type
_entity_poly.pdbx_seq_one_letter_code
_entity_poly.pdbx_strand_id
1 'polypeptide(L)'
;MSEPTWPNILNQLLSGENMSRDESSWAMREIMNGNATEAQMGAFMIALRSKAETVQELAGLVDVMLENAVLLETGNDAVDIVGTGGDMFGTVNISSMASIVAAASGVPVLKHGSRSASGKTGASEMLEVLGIRLDLSPQQVAKVFNQAGITFFFAPVFHPAMRHVAPVRKQLGIPTTFNFLGPLANPVQPLATALGVSDKKGAPLMAKELSARGRTGLVFRADDGMDELSTTSENSIWEVSQGEIREHRISADDLGLESADISELLGGDARHNAHVASSLFAGDKFENDEAIKNMVALNAAAGLVSYELAKNPSTVEKNLVERLSAALGKTMESITSGKAGNKLEEWTKASHSA
;
A
#
# COMPACT_ATOMS: atom_id res chain seq x y z
N MET A 1 -19.62 -31.39 3.34
CA MET A 1 -20.01 -30.08 3.92
C MET A 1 -21.14 -29.54 3.06
N SER A 2 -22.20 -28.94 3.65
CA SER A 2 -23.27 -28.29 2.88
C SER A 2 -22.65 -27.09 2.13
N GLU A 3 -23.19 -26.74 0.97
CA GLU A 3 -22.78 -25.53 0.23
C GLU A 3 -22.92 -24.31 1.13
N PRO A 4 -21.96 -23.35 1.11
CA PRO A 4 -22.06 -22.13 1.88
C PRO A 4 -23.31 -21.31 1.48
N THR A 5 -23.93 -20.68 2.49
CA THR A 5 -25.05 -19.75 2.26
C THR A 5 -24.84 -18.52 3.13
N TRP A 6 -25.40 -17.36 2.75
CA TRP A 6 -25.28 -16.13 3.54
C TRP A 6 -25.74 -16.31 5.00
N PRO A 7 -26.89 -16.94 5.31
CA PRO A 7 -27.29 -17.17 6.70
C PRO A 7 -26.28 -18.01 7.49
N ASN A 8 -25.70 -19.04 6.87
CA ASN A 8 -24.71 -19.90 7.55
C ASN A 8 -23.42 -19.13 7.84
N ILE A 9 -22.87 -18.42 6.85
CA ILE A 9 -21.66 -17.60 7.01
C ILE A 9 -21.87 -16.52 8.08
N LEU A 10 -22.99 -15.81 8.05
CA LEU A 10 -23.25 -14.74 9.02
C LEU A 10 -23.43 -15.30 10.44
N ASN A 11 -24.14 -16.42 10.62
CA ASN A 11 -24.29 -17.05 11.92
C ASN A 11 -22.95 -17.57 12.48
N GLN A 12 -22.10 -18.16 11.63
CA GLN A 12 -20.76 -18.62 11.99
C GLN A 12 -19.91 -17.44 12.51
N LEU A 13 -19.86 -16.33 11.78
CA LEU A 13 -19.13 -15.14 12.19
C LEU A 13 -19.69 -14.51 13.49
N LEU A 14 -21.01 -14.46 13.65
CA LEU A 14 -21.66 -13.96 14.87
C LEU A 14 -21.40 -14.86 16.09
N SER A 15 -21.19 -16.15 15.88
CA SER A 15 -20.78 -17.10 16.94
C SER A 15 -19.27 -16.99 17.27
N GLY A 16 -18.53 -16.12 16.60
CA GLY A 16 -17.07 -15.98 16.77
C GLY A 16 -16.26 -17.11 16.10
N GLU A 17 -16.89 -17.92 15.26
CA GLU A 17 -16.24 -19.03 14.56
C GLU A 17 -15.55 -18.53 13.29
N ASN A 18 -14.38 -19.15 12.98
CA ASN A 18 -13.60 -18.80 11.81
C ASN A 18 -14.17 -19.47 10.56
N MET A 19 -14.23 -18.74 9.46
CA MET A 19 -14.46 -19.33 8.15
C MET A 19 -13.19 -20.04 7.66
N SER A 20 -13.39 -21.11 6.90
CA SER A 20 -12.34 -21.67 6.06
C SER A 20 -12.00 -20.71 4.90
N ARG A 21 -10.86 -20.98 4.24
CA ARG A 21 -10.47 -20.25 3.01
C ARG A 21 -11.54 -20.38 1.91
N ASP A 22 -12.14 -21.57 1.77
CA ASP A 22 -13.18 -21.82 0.75
C ASP A 22 -14.47 -21.05 1.05
N GLU A 23 -14.90 -20.97 2.31
CA GLU A 23 -16.06 -20.21 2.73
C GLU A 23 -15.87 -18.72 2.54
N SER A 24 -14.71 -18.16 2.89
CA SER A 24 -14.41 -16.75 2.64
C SER A 24 -14.28 -16.46 1.15
N SER A 25 -13.72 -17.38 0.35
CA SER A 25 -13.67 -17.27 -1.11
C SER A 25 -15.07 -17.29 -1.71
N TRP A 26 -15.97 -18.15 -1.20
CA TRP A 26 -17.36 -18.19 -1.65
C TRP A 26 -18.04 -16.83 -1.39
N ALA A 27 -17.94 -16.31 -0.17
CA ALA A 27 -18.57 -15.03 0.17
C ALA A 27 -18.03 -13.90 -0.72
N MET A 28 -16.72 -13.88 -0.98
CA MET A 28 -16.11 -12.89 -1.85
C MET A 28 -16.56 -13.02 -3.32
N ARG A 29 -16.71 -14.25 -3.84
CA ARG A 29 -17.26 -14.48 -5.20
C ARG A 29 -18.68 -13.97 -5.32
N GLU A 30 -19.54 -14.21 -4.33
CA GLU A 30 -20.91 -13.69 -4.30
C GLU A 30 -20.92 -12.14 -4.35
N ILE A 31 -20.02 -11.52 -3.62
CA ILE A 31 -19.84 -10.06 -3.61
C ILE A 31 -19.34 -9.57 -4.98
N MET A 32 -18.28 -10.15 -5.51
CA MET A 32 -17.65 -9.70 -6.77
C MET A 32 -18.53 -9.92 -7.97
N ASN A 33 -19.40 -10.93 -7.97
CA ASN A 33 -20.37 -11.21 -9.02
C ASN A 33 -21.64 -10.33 -8.91
N GLY A 34 -21.78 -9.56 -7.81
CA GLY A 34 -22.98 -8.73 -7.57
C GLY A 34 -24.21 -9.54 -7.12
N ASN A 35 -24.02 -10.77 -6.63
CA ASN A 35 -25.09 -11.63 -6.12
C ASN A 35 -25.47 -11.31 -4.67
N ALA A 36 -24.56 -10.70 -3.91
CA ALA A 36 -24.80 -10.29 -2.53
C ALA A 36 -25.59 -8.98 -2.48
N THR A 37 -26.59 -8.92 -1.61
CA THR A 37 -27.29 -7.66 -1.31
C THR A 37 -26.42 -6.72 -0.48
N GLU A 38 -26.70 -5.42 -0.49
CA GLU A 38 -26.00 -4.45 0.38
C GLU A 38 -26.09 -4.83 1.86
N ALA A 39 -27.22 -5.35 2.32
CA ALA A 39 -27.41 -5.83 3.68
C ALA A 39 -26.49 -7.02 4.02
N GLN A 40 -26.34 -7.99 3.11
CA GLN A 40 -25.44 -9.13 3.27
C GLN A 40 -23.98 -8.68 3.29
N MET A 41 -23.59 -7.80 2.37
CA MET A 41 -22.23 -7.25 2.32
C MET A 41 -21.90 -6.47 3.59
N GLY A 42 -22.79 -5.57 4.04
CA GLY A 42 -22.60 -4.79 5.26
C GLY A 42 -22.48 -5.68 6.50
N ALA A 43 -23.41 -6.62 6.66
CA ALA A 43 -23.39 -7.58 7.76
C ALA A 43 -22.10 -8.43 7.78
N PHE A 44 -21.68 -8.93 6.61
CA PHE A 44 -20.44 -9.70 6.45
C PHE A 44 -19.20 -8.90 6.86
N MET A 45 -19.06 -7.67 6.33
CA MET A 45 -17.91 -6.80 6.64
C MET A 45 -17.80 -6.52 8.14
N ILE A 46 -18.94 -6.20 8.79
CA ILE A 46 -18.94 -5.87 10.22
C ILE A 46 -18.75 -7.11 11.09
N ALA A 47 -19.40 -8.22 10.77
CA ALA A 47 -19.26 -9.45 11.55
C ALA A 47 -17.82 -10.01 11.47
N LEU A 48 -17.21 -10.04 10.27
CA LEU A 48 -15.84 -10.48 10.08
C LEU A 48 -14.86 -9.58 10.84
N ARG A 49 -15.01 -8.26 10.71
CA ARG A 49 -14.17 -7.28 11.41
C ARG A 49 -14.32 -7.36 12.92
N SER A 50 -15.54 -7.53 13.43
CA SER A 50 -15.84 -7.64 14.87
C SER A 50 -15.23 -8.89 15.49
N LYS A 51 -15.29 -10.01 14.78
CA LYS A 51 -14.68 -11.29 15.19
C LYS A 51 -13.14 -11.21 15.21
N ALA A 52 -12.56 -10.36 14.44
CA ALA A 52 -11.18 -10.33 13.97
C ALA A 52 -10.86 -11.44 12.94
N GLU A 53 -10.17 -11.04 11.89
CA GLU A 53 -9.84 -11.89 10.75
C GLU A 53 -8.76 -12.91 11.07
N THR A 54 -8.77 -14.03 10.36
CA THR A 54 -7.70 -15.03 10.33
C THR A 54 -6.94 -14.94 8.99
N VAL A 55 -5.74 -15.52 8.95
CA VAL A 55 -4.94 -15.62 7.70
C VAL A 55 -5.73 -16.38 6.62
N GLN A 56 -6.44 -17.45 6.98
CA GLN A 56 -7.21 -18.25 6.03
C GLN A 56 -8.40 -17.47 5.43
N GLU A 57 -9.08 -16.70 6.24
CA GLU A 57 -10.18 -15.83 5.79
C GLU A 57 -9.66 -14.75 4.86
N LEU A 58 -8.56 -14.09 5.25
CA LEU A 58 -7.95 -13.05 4.42
C LEU A 58 -7.44 -13.63 3.08
N ALA A 59 -6.81 -14.81 3.13
CA ALA A 59 -6.33 -15.52 1.95
C ALA A 59 -7.45 -15.78 0.94
N GLY A 60 -8.60 -16.28 1.40
CA GLY A 60 -9.73 -16.54 0.51
C GLY A 60 -10.30 -15.28 -0.14
N LEU A 61 -10.36 -14.17 0.60
CA LEU A 61 -10.80 -12.88 0.05
C LEU A 61 -9.81 -12.36 -1.01
N VAL A 62 -8.50 -12.41 -0.74
CA VAL A 62 -7.44 -11.96 -1.65
C VAL A 62 -7.39 -12.82 -2.91
N ASP A 63 -7.56 -14.14 -2.80
CA ASP A 63 -7.58 -15.05 -3.97
C ASP A 63 -8.64 -14.61 -4.98
N VAL A 64 -9.86 -14.41 -4.51
CA VAL A 64 -10.97 -14.04 -5.39
C VAL A 64 -10.80 -12.62 -5.94
N MET A 65 -10.19 -11.72 -5.17
CA MET A 65 -9.87 -10.39 -5.68
C MET A 65 -8.86 -10.44 -6.83
N LEU A 66 -7.83 -11.30 -6.71
CA LEU A 66 -6.84 -11.52 -7.76
C LEU A 66 -7.42 -12.29 -8.96
N GLU A 67 -8.29 -13.29 -8.74
CA GLU A 67 -9.01 -13.99 -9.81
C GLU A 67 -9.84 -13.04 -10.70
N ASN A 68 -10.37 -11.97 -10.10
CA ASN A 68 -11.19 -10.97 -10.79
C ASN A 68 -10.40 -9.71 -11.21
N ALA A 69 -9.09 -9.69 -11.00
CA ALA A 69 -8.26 -8.57 -11.41
C ALA A 69 -8.03 -8.57 -12.93
N VAL A 70 -7.92 -7.38 -13.49
CA VAL A 70 -7.47 -7.23 -14.88
C VAL A 70 -5.97 -7.48 -14.93
N LEU A 71 -5.58 -8.57 -15.58
CA LEU A 71 -4.20 -8.99 -15.68
C LEU A 71 -3.40 -8.09 -16.64
N LEU A 72 -2.11 -7.99 -16.39
CA LEU A 72 -1.17 -7.19 -17.16
C LEU A 72 0.17 -7.92 -17.28
N GLU A 73 0.74 -7.93 -18.47
CA GLU A 73 2.05 -8.53 -18.76
C GLU A 73 3.15 -7.47 -18.70
N THR A 74 3.65 -7.16 -17.49
CA THR A 74 4.79 -6.24 -17.30
C THR A 74 6.03 -6.93 -16.75
N GLY A 75 5.91 -8.20 -16.35
CA GLY A 75 6.82 -8.77 -15.36
C GLY A 75 6.56 -8.18 -13.97
N ASN A 76 7.11 -8.80 -12.95
CA ASN A 76 6.91 -8.44 -11.55
C ASN A 76 8.20 -8.00 -10.83
N ASP A 77 9.29 -7.80 -11.55
CA ASP A 77 10.59 -7.39 -10.99
C ASP A 77 10.54 -5.92 -10.57
N ALA A 78 9.83 -5.66 -9.51
CA ALA A 78 9.55 -4.33 -8.96
C ALA A 78 9.10 -4.40 -7.50
N VAL A 79 8.95 -3.24 -6.88
CA VAL A 79 8.34 -3.08 -5.55
C VAL A 79 7.00 -2.36 -5.65
N ASP A 80 6.05 -2.72 -4.78
CA ASP A 80 4.90 -1.88 -4.42
C ASP A 80 5.17 -1.17 -3.09
N ILE A 81 4.94 0.13 -3.02
CA ILE A 81 4.98 0.93 -1.79
C ILE A 81 3.56 1.42 -1.53
N VAL A 82 2.90 0.82 -0.55
CA VAL A 82 1.46 0.95 -0.38
C VAL A 82 1.07 0.94 1.10
N GLY A 83 -0.01 1.62 1.44
CA GLY A 83 -0.63 1.58 2.77
C GLY A 83 -2.08 1.10 2.71
N THR A 84 -2.60 0.66 3.85
CA THR A 84 -4.01 0.29 4.00
C THR A 84 -4.93 1.50 3.99
N GLY A 85 -4.41 2.68 4.28
CA GLY A 85 -5.20 3.84 4.64
C GLY A 85 -5.92 3.65 5.97
N GLY A 86 -6.77 4.62 6.29
CA GLY A 86 -7.65 4.52 7.46
C GLY A 86 -7.03 4.95 8.80
N ASP A 87 -5.83 5.49 8.79
CA ASP A 87 -5.16 6.07 9.95
C ASP A 87 -5.78 7.40 10.42
N MET A 88 -6.53 8.07 9.54
CA MET A 88 -7.29 9.31 9.80
C MET A 88 -6.44 10.54 10.15
N PHE A 89 -5.12 10.51 10.00
CA PHE A 89 -4.25 11.66 10.27
C PHE A 89 -4.35 12.75 9.20
N GLY A 90 -4.62 12.35 7.96
CA GLY A 90 -4.74 13.30 6.86
C GLY A 90 -3.39 13.92 6.46
N THR A 91 -2.33 13.13 6.51
CA THR A 91 -0.98 13.52 6.08
C THR A 91 -0.90 13.77 4.57
N VAL A 92 0.20 14.36 4.12
CA VAL A 92 0.54 14.40 2.69
C VAL A 92 0.65 12.98 2.12
N ASN A 93 0.60 12.81 0.80
CA ASN A 93 0.62 11.48 0.18
C ASN A 93 2.02 10.85 0.20
N ILE A 94 2.47 10.46 1.40
CA ILE A 94 3.83 9.97 1.67
C ILE A 94 4.18 8.78 0.75
N SER A 95 3.36 7.73 0.71
CA SER A 95 3.66 6.53 -0.10
C SER A 95 3.74 6.82 -1.60
N SER A 96 2.99 7.81 -2.11
CA SER A 96 3.06 8.19 -3.53
C SER A 96 4.35 8.96 -3.84
N MET A 97 4.75 9.89 -2.98
CA MET A 97 6.04 10.58 -3.10
C MET A 97 7.20 9.61 -2.94
N ALA A 98 7.12 8.70 -1.95
CA ALA A 98 8.12 7.66 -1.73
C ALA A 98 8.29 6.74 -2.94
N SER A 99 7.22 6.42 -3.66
CA SER A 99 7.26 5.62 -4.89
C SER A 99 8.07 6.31 -6.00
N ILE A 100 7.90 7.63 -6.16
CA ILE A 100 8.66 8.43 -7.13
C ILE A 100 10.15 8.46 -6.74
N VAL A 101 10.43 8.66 -5.44
CA VAL A 101 11.81 8.68 -4.91
C VAL A 101 12.48 7.31 -5.06
N ALA A 102 11.77 6.22 -4.78
CA ALA A 102 12.30 4.87 -4.97
C ALA A 102 12.64 4.58 -6.45
N ALA A 103 11.76 4.98 -7.37
CA ALA A 103 12.02 4.87 -8.80
C ALA A 103 13.21 5.73 -9.24
N ALA A 104 13.34 6.94 -8.71
CA ALA A 104 14.49 7.83 -8.94
C ALA A 104 15.81 7.26 -8.37
N SER A 105 15.70 6.40 -7.34
CA SER A 105 16.84 5.69 -6.74
C SER A 105 17.19 4.39 -7.47
N GLY A 106 16.55 4.10 -8.61
CA GLY A 106 16.86 2.98 -9.49
C GLY A 106 16.10 1.68 -9.21
N VAL A 107 15.08 1.70 -8.37
CA VAL A 107 14.23 0.53 -8.10
C VAL A 107 12.94 0.63 -8.92
N PRO A 108 12.59 -0.37 -9.75
CA PRO A 108 11.33 -0.37 -10.48
C PRO A 108 10.12 -0.39 -9.52
N VAL A 109 9.08 0.40 -9.82
CA VAL A 109 7.90 0.55 -8.95
C VAL A 109 6.60 0.24 -9.70
N LEU A 110 5.84 -0.72 -9.19
CA LEU A 110 4.51 -1.10 -9.66
C LEU A 110 3.50 -0.74 -8.56
N LYS A 111 3.19 0.57 -8.45
CA LYS A 111 2.36 1.08 -7.37
C LYS A 111 0.88 0.78 -7.59
N HIS A 112 0.26 0.11 -6.62
CA HIS A 112 -1.20 -0.04 -6.56
C HIS A 112 -1.81 1.07 -5.69
N GLY A 113 -2.99 1.56 -6.10
CA GLY A 113 -3.68 2.56 -5.30
C GLY A 113 -5.03 2.97 -5.88
N SER A 114 -5.74 3.79 -5.11
CA SER A 114 -7.09 4.24 -5.42
C SER A 114 -7.30 5.70 -5.05
N ARG A 115 -8.50 6.18 -5.25
CA ARG A 115 -9.00 7.41 -4.62
C ARG A 115 -9.18 7.18 -3.13
N SER A 116 -9.13 8.28 -2.36
CA SER A 116 -9.40 8.18 -0.93
C SER A 116 -10.81 7.66 -0.67
N ALA A 117 -10.92 6.70 0.26
CA ALA A 117 -12.21 6.22 0.74
C ALA A 117 -12.72 7.02 1.97
N SER A 118 -11.82 7.62 2.73
CA SER A 118 -12.13 8.29 4.02
C SER A 118 -11.38 9.60 4.24
N GLY A 119 -10.27 9.83 3.54
CA GLY A 119 -9.43 11.03 3.68
C GLY A 119 -9.79 12.13 2.68
N LYS A 120 -9.09 13.28 2.79
CA LYS A 120 -9.26 14.44 1.89
C LYS A 120 -8.72 14.17 0.49
N THR A 121 -7.63 13.38 0.37
CA THR A 121 -6.92 13.13 -0.88
C THR A 121 -6.32 11.73 -0.86
N GLY A 122 -6.62 10.92 -1.88
CA GLY A 122 -5.95 9.63 -2.10
C GLY A 122 -4.74 9.75 -3.02
N ALA A 123 -4.05 8.64 -3.22
CA ALA A 123 -2.86 8.59 -4.07
C ALA A 123 -3.14 9.07 -5.50
N SER A 124 -4.25 8.63 -6.08
CA SER A 124 -4.61 8.95 -7.47
C SER A 124 -4.87 10.44 -7.69
N GLU A 125 -5.58 11.11 -6.78
CA GLU A 125 -5.94 12.50 -6.96
C GLU A 125 -4.72 13.43 -6.99
N MET A 126 -3.74 13.19 -6.12
CA MET A 126 -2.47 13.94 -6.14
C MET A 126 -1.69 13.67 -7.44
N LEU A 127 -1.60 12.41 -7.87
CA LEU A 127 -0.88 12.04 -9.10
C LEU A 127 -1.51 12.66 -10.35
N GLU A 128 -2.86 12.72 -10.44
CA GLU A 128 -3.57 13.41 -11.52
C GLU A 128 -3.21 14.90 -11.55
N VAL A 129 -3.13 15.58 -10.40
CA VAL A 129 -2.73 17.00 -10.33
C VAL A 129 -1.26 17.20 -10.69
N LEU A 130 -0.39 16.23 -10.39
CA LEU A 130 1.02 16.23 -10.84
C LEU A 130 1.16 15.96 -12.35
N GLY A 131 0.05 15.71 -13.06
CA GLY A 131 0.02 15.51 -14.50
C GLY A 131 0.16 14.05 -14.95
N ILE A 132 0.14 13.08 -14.05
CA ILE A 132 0.13 11.66 -14.42
C ILE A 132 -1.26 11.26 -14.92
N ARG A 133 -1.33 10.67 -16.11
CA ARG A 133 -2.58 10.09 -16.62
C ARG A 133 -2.85 8.74 -15.95
N LEU A 134 -4.05 8.57 -15.40
CA LEU A 134 -4.48 7.35 -14.71
C LEU A 134 -5.62 6.61 -15.46
N ASP A 135 -6.20 7.23 -16.48
CA ASP A 135 -7.24 6.68 -17.34
C ASP A 135 -6.69 5.79 -18.47
N LEU A 136 -5.59 5.10 -18.18
CA LEU A 136 -4.86 4.29 -19.14
C LEU A 136 -5.40 2.86 -19.18
N SER A 137 -5.43 2.28 -20.39
CA SER A 137 -5.68 0.84 -20.55
C SER A 137 -4.53 0.02 -19.96
N PRO A 138 -4.76 -1.26 -19.63
CA PRO A 138 -3.69 -2.13 -19.11
C PRO A 138 -2.43 -2.15 -19.98
N GLN A 139 -2.59 -2.18 -21.31
CA GLN A 139 -1.47 -2.18 -22.25
C GLN A 139 -0.67 -0.86 -22.21
N GLN A 140 -1.36 0.26 -22.03
CA GLN A 140 -0.73 1.57 -21.87
C GLN A 140 0.01 1.66 -20.53
N VAL A 141 -0.56 1.13 -19.43
CA VAL A 141 0.10 1.04 -18.11
C VAL A 141 1.40 0.24 -18.21
N ALA A 142 1.38 -0.90 -18.94
CA ALA A 142 2.60 -1.69 -19.22
C ALA A 142 3.66 -0.88 -19.98
N LYS A 143 3.23 -0.13 -21.00
CA LYS A 143 4.12 0.70 -21.81
C LYS A 143 4.76 1.81 -20.97
N VAL A 144 3.98 2.46 -20.09
CA VAL A 144 4.50 3.46 -19.14
C VAL A 144 5.56 2.86 -18.23
N PHE A 145 5.30 1.69 -17.65
CA PHE A 145 6.28 1.00 -16.80
C PHE A 145 7.59 0.73 -17.53
N ASN A 146 7.51 0.19 -18.74
CA ASN A 146 8.70 -0.12 -19.55
C ASN A 146 9.50 1.13 -19.92
N GLN A 147 8.87 2.30 -20.03
CA GLN A 147 9.51 3.55 -20.37
C GLN A 147 10.10 4.27 -19.16
N ALA A 148 9.33 4.37 -18.07
CA ALA A 148 9.68 5.19 -16.92
C ALA A 148 10.18 4.38 -15.70
N GLY A 149 10.06 3.06 -15.69
CA GLY A 149 10.39 2.22 -14.54
C GLY A 149 9.44 2.39 -13.35
N ILE A 150 8.37 3.15 -13.53
CA ILE A 150 7.30 3.35 -12.55
C ILE A 150 5.97 3.44 -13.25
N THR A 151 4.93 2.86 -12.67
CA THR A 151 3.55 3.02 -13.12
C THR A 151 2.55 2.90 -11.97
N PHE A 152 1.29 3.24 -12.23
CA PHE A 152 0.22 3.22 -11.25
C PHE A 152 -0.93 2.33 -11.71
N PHE A 153 -1.28 1.37 -10.88
CA PHE A 153 -2.48 0.53 -11.06
C PHE A 153 -3.65 1.21 -10.36
N PHE A 154 -4.45 1.90 -11.12
CA PHE A 154 -5.65 2.55 -10.62
C PHE A 154 -6.71 1.51 -10.29
N ALA A 155 -6.99 1.28 -9.00
CA ALA A 155 -7.84 0.18 -8.54
C ALA A 155 -9.21 0.08 -9.25
N PRO A 156 -9.94 1.16 -9.60
CA PRO A 156 -11.18 1.05 -10.36
C PRO A 156 -11.03 0.42 -11.76
N VAL A 157 -9.88 0.57 -12.40
CA VAL A 157 -9.57 -0.04 -13.70
C VAL A 157 -9.19 -1.51 -13.54
N PHE A 158 -8.35 -1.81 -12.55
CA PHE A 158 -7.77 -3.15 -12.38
C PHE A 158 -8.59 -4.10 -11.51
N HIS A 159 -9.51 -3.57 -10.70
CA HIS A 159 -10.47 -4.33 -9.88
C HIS A 159 -11.91 -3.84 -10.13
N PRO A 160 -12.45 -3.97 -11.36
CA PRO A 160 -13.75 -3.40 -11.71
C PRO A 160 -14.90 -3.99 -10.89
N ALA A 161 -14.77 -5.21 -10.41
CA ALA A 161 -15.77 -5.85 -9.55
C ALA A 161 -15.96 -5.15 -8.19
N MET A 162 -14.96 -4.38 -7.74
CA MET A 162 -15.07 -3.59 -6.50
C MET A 162 -16.16 -2.50 -6.55
N ARG A 163 -16.68 -2.19 -7.74
CA ARG A 163 -17.85 -1.29 -7.89
C ARG A 163 -19.07 -1.74 -7.08
N HIS A 164 -19.23 -3.07 -6.87
CA HIS A 164 -20.34 -3.63 -6.08
C HIS A 164 -20.17 -3.35 -4.58
N VAL A 165 -18.93 -3.22 -4.12
CA VAL A 165 -18.57 -3.03 -2.70
C VAL A 165 -18.51 -1.55 -2.31
N ALA A 166 -18.10 -0.70 -3.23
CA ALA A 166 -17.83 0.71 -2.96
C ALA A 166 -18.99 1.48 -2.31
N PRO A 167 -20.28 1.30 -2.74
CA PRO A 167 -21.41 1.97 -2.08
C PRO A 167 -21.59 1.55 -0.64
N VAL A 168 -21.46 0.26 -0.32
CA VAL A 168 -21.61 -0.28 1.03
C VAL A 168 -20.51 0.25 1.94
N ARG A 169 -19.25 0.21 1.49
CA ARG A 169 -18.13 0.79 2.26
C ARG A 169 -18.33 2.28 2.55
N LYS A 170 -18.83 3.03 1.57
CA LYS A 170 -19.13 4.46 1.74
C LYS A 170 -20.23 4.69 2.78
N GLN A 171 -21.28 3.87 2.76
CA GLN A 171 -22.40 3.95 3.74
C GLN A 171 -21.95 3.57 5.14
N LEU A 172 -21.07 2.57 5.30
CA LEU A 172 -20.51 2.17 6.58
C LEU A 172 -19.62 3.26 7.19
N GLY A 173 -18.83 3.96 6.38
CA GLY A 173 -18.00 5.11 6.80
C GLY A 173 -16.88 4.76 7.79
N ILE A 174 -16.55 3.49 7.96
CA ILE A 174 -15.50 2.99 8.86
C ILE A 174 -14.56 2.02 8.13
N PRO A 175 -13.30 1.86 8.59
CA PRO A 175 -12.40 0.82 8.08
C PRO A 175 -12.95 -0.58 8.33
N THR A 176 -12.82 -1.43 7.33
CA THR A 176 -13.21 -2.85 7.37
C THR A 176 -12.08 -3.71 6.85
N THR A 177 -12.23 -5.05 6.88
CA THR A 177 -11.30 -6.02 6.27
C THR A 177 -10.96 -5.68 4.81
N PHE A 178 -11.88 -5.04 4.09
CA PHE A 178 -11.65 -4.61 2.70
C PHE A 178 -10.55 -3.56 2.53
N ASN A 179 -10.11 -2.90 3.61
CA ASN A 179 -8.95 -2.02 3.58
C ASN A 179 -7.63 -2.81 3.45
N PHE A 180 -7.60 -4.06 3.92
CA PHE A 180 -6.42 -4.93 3.82
C PHE A 180 -6.24 -5.52 2.42
N LEU A 181 -7.34 -5.64 1.64
CA LEU A 181 -7.34 -6.36 0.37
C LEU A 181 -6.55 -5.60 -0.71
N GLY A 182 -6.71 -4.28 -0.80
CA GLY A 182 -6.03 -3.47 -1.80
C GLY A 182 -4.51 -3.69 -1.83
N PRO A 183 -3.81 -3.51 -0.70
CA PRO A 183 -2.38 -3.72 -0.61
C PRO A 183 -1.91 -5.15 -0.93
N LEU A 184 -2.75 -6.16 -0.66
CA LEU A 184 -2.43 -7.57 -0.90
C LEU A 184 -2.77 -8.04 -2.32
N ALA A 185 -3.56 -7.26 -3.06
CA ALA A 185 -4.11 -7.65 -4.35
C ALA A 185 -3.60 -6.80 -5.51
N ASN A 186 -2.33 -6.38 -5.48
CA ASN A 186 -1.71 -5.77 -6.65
C ASN A 186 -1.81 -6.75 -7.85
N PRO A 187 -2.39 -6.34 -9.00
CA PRO A 187 -2.68 -7.24 -10.12
C PRO A 187 -1.47 -7.98 -10.69
N VAL A 188 -0.30 -7.36 -10.61
CA VAL A 188 0.96 -7.94 -11.12
C VAL A 188 1.73 -8.70 -10.05
N GLN A 189 1.33 -8.58 -8.80
CA GLN A 189 2.00 -9.18 -7.65
C GLN A 189 3.53 -8.92 -7.69
N PRO A 190 3.97 -7.67 -7.50
CA PRO A 190 5.39 -7.29 -7.55
C PRO A 190 6.26 -8.19 -6.69
N LEU A 191 7.54 -8.33 -7.05
CA LEU A 191 8.51 -9.17 -6.36
C LEU A 191 8.61 -8.82 -4.87
N ALA A 192 8.48 -7.55 -4.54
CA ALA A 192 8.57 -7.04 -3.18
C ALA A 192 7.42 -6.06 -2.84
N THR A 193 7.17 -5.90 -1.54
CA THR A 193 6.17 -4.95 -1.04
C THR A 193 6.70 -4.25 0.22
N ALA A 194 6.57 -2.92 0.26
CA ALA A 194 6.69 -2.12 1.47
C ALA A 194 5.28 -1.69 1.86
N LEU A 195 4.75 -2.26 2.92
CA LEU A 195 3.32 -2.23 3.27
C LEU A 195 3.09 -1.59 4.62
N GLY A 196 2.52 -0.40 4.63
CA GLY A 196 2.04 0.27 5.82
C GLY A 196 0.65 -0.20 6.26
N VAL A 197 0.44 -0.38 7.55
CA VAL A 197 -0.82 -0.88 8.10
C VAL A 197 -1.24 -0.08 9.33
N SER A 198 -2.34 0.64 9.25
CA SER A 198 -2.85 1.42 10.39
C SER A 198 -3.41 0.57 11.52
N ASP A 199 -3.96 -0.60 11.20
CA ASP A 199 -4.58 -1.48 12.19
C ASP A 199 -3.56 -2.32 12.96
N LYS A 200 -3.57 -2.23 14.29
CA LYS A 200 -2.62 -2.93 15.16
C LYS A 200 -2.70 -4.46 15.05
N LYS A 201 -3.89 -5.01 14.87
CA LYS A 201 -4.09 -6.46 14.72
C LYS A 201 -3.90 -6.89 13.25
N GLY A 202 -4.19 -5.98 12.32
CA GLY A 202 -4.03 -6.20 10.88
C GLY A 202 -2.58 -6.34 10.45
N ALA A 203 -1.64 -5.58 11.01
CA ALA A 203 -0.25 -5.60 10.59
C ALA A 203 0.41 -6.99 10.67
N PRO A 204 0.41 -7.69 11.84
CA PRO A 204 0.97 -9.05 11.90
C PRO A 204 0.15 -10.07 11.07
N LEU A 205 -1.16 -9.84 10.89
CA LEU A 205 -2.00 -10.69 10.04
C LEU A 205 -1.59 -10.59 8.58
N MET A 206 -1.38 -9.36 8.07
CA MET A 206 -0.96 -9.12 6.69
C MET A 206 0.46 -9.62 6.43
N ALA A 207 1.37 -9.51 7.40
CA ALA A 207 2.71 -10.10 7.32
C ALA A 207 2.64 -11.65 7.17
N LYS A 208 1.77 -12.31 7.96
CA LYS A 208 1.54 -13.75 7.84
C LYS A 208 0.93 -14.14 6.50
N GLU A 209 0.03 -13.33 5.96
CA GLU A 209 -0.57 -13.56 4.64
C GLU A 209 0.47 -13.42 3.53
N LEU A 210 1.33 -12.39 3.56
CA LEU A 210 2.45 -12.25 2.62
C LEU A 210 3.39 -13.44 2.70
N SER A 211 3.78 -13.87 3.92
CA SER A 211 4.63 -15.03 4.14
C SER A 211 4.01 -16.32 3.58
N ALA A 212 2.72 -16.56 3.86
CA ALA A 212 2.00 -17.73 3.37
C ALA A 212 1.90 -17.80 1.83
N ARG A 213 1.93 -16.64 1.17
CA ARG A 213 1.98 -16.52 -0.31
C ARG A 213 3.39 -16.60 -0.88
N GLY A 214 4.41 -16.79 -0.06
CA GLY A 214 5.81 -16.76 -0.51
C GLY A 214 6.27 -15.39 -0.99
N ARG A 215 5.63 -14.32 -0.52
CA ARG A 215 5.96 -12.92 -0.86
C ARG A 215 7.07 -12.41 0.06
N THR A 216 7.77 -11.38 -0.41
CA THR A 216 8.86 -10.75 0.35
C THR A 216 8.59 -9.27 0.55
N GLY A 217 9.02 -8.74 1.70
CA GLY A 217 8.94 -7.30 1.95
C GLY A 217 8.94 -6.92 3.42
N LEU A 218 8.66 -5.65 3.66
CA LEU A 218 8.48 -5.09 4.99
C LEU A 218 7.02 -4.72 5.18
N VAL A 219 6.39 -5.26 6.23
CA VAL A 219 5.10 -4.78 6.74
C VAL A 219 5.39 -3.96 7.96
N PHE A 220 4.81 -2.77 8.07
CA PHE A 220 5.12 -1.87 9.17
C PHE A 220 3.90 -1.10 9.65
N ARG A 221 4.00 -0.64 10.89
CA ARG A 221 3.02 0.20 11.56
C ARG A 221 3.72 1.09 12.57
N ALA A 222 3.42 2.38 12.55
CA ALA A 222 3.84 3.29 13.60
C ALA A 222 2.97 3.13 14.87
N ASP A 223 3.54 3.33 16.04
CA ASP A 223 2.82 3.12 17.31
C ASP A 223 1.66 4.10 17.51
N ASP A 224 1.75 5.29 16.96
CA ASP A 224 0.65 6.26 16.90
C ASP A 224 -0.51 5.82 16.00
N GLY A 225 -0.30 4.86 15.09
CA GLY A 225 -1.32 4.29 14.21
C GLY A 225 -1.19 4.68 12.75
N MET A 226 -0.16 5.42 12.37
CA MET A 226 0.10 5.75 10.96
C MET A 226 0.44 4.49 10.17
N ASP A 227 -0.06 4.40 8.94
CA ASP A 227 0.25 3.32 8.00
C ASP A 227 1.47 3.65 7.12
N GLU A 228 2.49 4.22 7.75
CA GLU A 228 3.78 4.56 7.16
C GLU A 228 4.90 4.22 8.16
N LEU A 229 6.15 4.08 7.72
CA LEU A 229 7.28 4.22 8.63
C LEU A 229 7.35 5.67 9.06
N SER A 230 7.21 5.90 10.37
CA SER A 230 7.03 7.23 10.91
C SER A 230 8.26 7.75 11.66
N THR A 231 8.48 9.06 11.54
CA THR A 231 9.39 9.81 12.40
C THR A 231 8.70 10.41 13.62
N THR A 232 7.37 10.22 13.77
CA THR A 232 6.59 10.78 14.90
C THR A 232 6.51 9.83 16.09
N SER A 233 6.74 8.54 15.87
CA SER A 233 6.70 7.51 16.90
C SER A 233 7.61 6.34 16.58
N GLU A 234 7.73 5.38 17.49
CA GLU A 234 8.41 4.11 17.23
C GLU A 234 7.60 3.26 16.23
N ASN A 235 8.30 2.46 15.44
CA ASN A 235 7.72 1.62 14.41
C ASN A 235 7.88 0.15 14.74
N SER A 236 6.81 -0.62 14.61
CA SER A 236 6.84 -2.08 14.55
C SER A 236 6.98 -2.51 13.09
N ILE A 237 7.95 -3.39 12.81
CA ILE A 237 8.24 -3.87 11.45
C ILE A 237 8.27 -5.41 11.47
N TRP A 238 7.55 -6.02 10.53
CA TRP A 238 7.58 -7.45 10.23
C TRP A 238 8.29 -7.62 8.89
N GLU A 239 9.52 -8.09 8.95
CA GLU A 239 10.33 -8.39 7.77
C GLU A 239 10.00 -9.81 7.30
N VAL A 240 9.44 -9.92 6.10
CA VAL A 240 8.96 -11.17 5.50
C VAL A 240 9.93 -11.61 4.41
N SER A 241 10.54 -12.77 4.56
CA SER A 241 11.45 -13.36 3.56
C SER A 241 11.45 -14.88 3.64
N GLN A 242 11.37 -15.56 2.49
CA GLN A 242 11.46 -17.04 2.38
C GLN A 242 10.51 -17.81 3.31
N GLY A 243 9.32 -17.27 3.56
CA GLY A 243 8.31 -17.89 4.44
C GLY A 243 8.52 -17.62 5.94
N GLU A 244 9.59 -16.90 6.31
CA GLU A 244 9.87 -16.49 7.68
C GLU A 244 9.46 -15.03 7.93
N ILE A 245 9.19 -14.71 9.19
CA ILE A 245 8.87 -13.35 9.65
C ILE A 245 9.81 -13.02 10.80
N ARG A 246 10.54 -11.90 10.66
CA ARG A 246 11.36 -11.33 11.73
C ARG A 246 10.74 -10.00 12.18
N GLU A 247 10.61 -9.84 13.49
CA GLU A 247 10.02 -8.64 14.08
C GLU A 247 11.12 -7.68 14.54
N HIS A 248 10.93 -6.39 14.24
CA HIS A 248 11.86 -5.32 14.62
C HIS A 248 11.10 -4.15 15.22
N ARG A 249 11.81 -3.38 16.04
CA ARG A 249 11.36 -2.08 16.55
C ARG A 249 12.40 -1.04 16.17
N ILE A 250 11.98 0.05 15.53
CA ILE A 250 12.88 1.10 15.03
C ILE A 250 12.24 2.47 15.23
N SER A 251 13.03 3.40 15.78
CA SER A 251 12.68 4.82 15.92
C SER A 251 13.38 5.68 14.86
N ALA A 252 13.00 6.95 14.78
CA ALA A 252 13.71 7.93 13.96
C ALA A 252 15.17 8.08 14.39
N ASP A 253 15.44 8.09 15.70
CA ASP A 253 16.77 8.24 16.29
C ASP A 253 17.73 7.12 15.87
N ASP A 254 17.23 5.86 15.75
CA ASP A 254 18.04 4.72 15.30
C ASP A 254 18.59 4.93 13.87
N LEU A 255 17.92 5.79 13.09
CA LEU A 255 18.28 6.10 11.71
C LEU A 255 18.95 7.48 11.57
N GLY A 256 19.19 8.18 12.68
CA GLY A 256 19.74 9.53 12.69
C GLY A 256 18.82 10.59 12.11
N LEU A 257 17.50 10.37 12.16
CA LEU A 257 16.48 11.32 11.75
C LEU A 257 15.93 12.08 12.95
N GLU A 258 15.61 13.35 12.77
CA GLU A 258 14.88 14.12 13.78
C GLU A 258 13.43 13.62 13.87
N SER A 259 12.94 13.54 15.11
CA SER A 259 11.53 13.22 15.37
C SER A 259 10.67 14.41 14.93
N ALA A 260 9.55 14.13 14.27
CA ALA A 260 8.58 15.13 13.83
C ALA A 260 7.31 15.09 14.70
N ASP A 261 6.57 16.20 14.73
CA ASP A 261 5.18 16.20 15.20
C ASP A 261 4.23 15.87 14.04
N ILE A 262 3.13 15.19 14.32
CA ILE A 262 2.12 14.86 13.30
C ILE A 262 1.62 16.10 12.56
N SER A 263 1.53 17.25 13.24
CA SER A 263 1.11 18.52 12.64
C SER A 263 2.04 18.99 11.51
N GLU A 264 3.30 18.58 11.52
CA GLU A 264 4.29 18.90 10.48
C GLU A 264 4.12 18.06 9.20
N LEU A 265 3.33 16.99 9.27
CA LEU A 265 3.08 16.07 8.17
C LEU A 265 1.70 16.23 7.53
N LEU A 266 0.89 17.16 8.05
CA LEU A 266 -0.49 17.34 7.59
C LEU A 266 -0.54 17.75 6.11
N GLY A 267 -1.43 17.10 5.41
CA GLY A 267 -1.77 17.39 4.03
C GLY A 267 -3.07 18.20 3.90
N GLY A 268 -3.44 18.40 2.67
CA GLY A 268 -4.64 19.13 2.30
C GLY A 268 -5.44 18.43 1.20
N ASP A 269 -5.96 19.23 0.29
CA ASP A 269 -6.56 18.72 -0.94
C ASP A 269 -5.47 18.25 -1.94
N ALA A 270 -5.90 17.69 -3.06
CA ALA A 270 -4.99 17.17 -4.06
C ALA A 270 -4.02 18.21 -4.63
N ARG A 271 -4.45 19.48 -4.74
CA ARG A 271 -3.61 20.57 -5.24
C ARG A 271 -2.55 20.95 -4.22
N HIS A 272 -2.92 21.03 -2.95
CA HIS A 272 -1.97 21.30 -1.88
C HIS A 272 -0.91 20.18 -1.83
N ASN A 273 -1.32 18.91 -1.80
CA ASN A 273 -0.38 17.80 -1.72
C ASN A 273 0.52 17.68 -2.96
N ALA A 274 -0.01 17.98 -4.14
CA ALA A 274 0.79 18.02 -5.37
C ALA A 274 1.81 19.18 -5.34
N HIS A 275 1.44 20.35 -4.78
CA HIS A 275 2.37 21.45 -4.59
C HIS A 275 3.50 21.07 -3.63
N VAL A 276 3.18 20.47 -2.48
CA VAL A 276 4.18 19.94 -1.53
C VAL A 276 5.14 18.97 -2.22
N ALA A 277 4.61 18.00 -2.98
CA ALA A 277 5.43 17.03 -3.71
C ALA A 277 6.35 17.72 -4.75
N SER A 278 5.81 18.65 -5.55
CA SER A 278 6.59 19.38 -6.55
C SER A 278 7.69 20.24 -5.92
N SER A 279 7.37 20.96 -4.84
CA SER A 279 8.34 21.78 -4.12
C SER A 279 9.44 20.94 -3.48
N LEU A 280 9.07 19.80 -2.87
CA LEU A 280 10.04 18.86 -2.29
C LEU A 280 11.02 18.37 -3.37
N PHE A 281 10.53 18.00 -4.55
CA PHE A 281 11.35 17.45 -5.63
C PHE A 281 12.13 18.52 -6.39
N ALA A 282 11.72 19.79 -6.33
CA ALA A 282 12.46 20.93 -6.83
C ALA A 282 13.57 21.41 -5.87
N GLY A 283 13.54 20.96 -4.61
CA GLY A 283 14.44 21.42 -3.57
C GLY A 283 14.06 22.80 -3.00
N ASP A 284 12.83 23.23 -3.23
CA ASP A 284 12.32 24.47 -2.66
C ASP A 284 12.17 24.34 -1.14
N LYS A 285 12.33 25.47 -0.44
CA LYS A 285 12.06 25.57 0.99
C LYS A 285 10.60 25.94 1.20
N PHE A 286 9.93 25.20 2.06
CA PHE A 286 8.57 25.44 2.50
C PHE A 286 8.40 25.01 3.97
N GLU A 287 7.27 25.34 4.58
CA GLU A 287 7.00 24.96 5.97
C GLU A 287 7.02 23.43 6.14
N ASN A 288 7.77 22.93 7.13
CA ASN A 288 7.94 21.53 7.45
C ASN A 288 8.61 20.68 6.35
N ASP A 289 9.34 21.30 5.42
CA ASP A 289 10.01 20.60 4.31
C ASP A 289 10.94 19.48 4.78
N GLU A 290 11.66 19.66 5.89
CA GLU A 290 12.57 18.65 6.45
C GLU A 290 11.81 17.45 7.03
N ALA A 291 10.74 17.68 7.80
CA ALA A 291 9.92 16.58 8.35
C ALA A 291 9.29 15.73 7.22
N ILE A 292 8.69 16.39 6.21
CA ILE A 292 8.11 15.71 5.06
C ILE A 292 9.18 14.98 4.25
N LYS A 293 10.34 15.59 4.03
CA LYS A 293 11.48 14.97 3.34
C LYS A 293 11.93 13.69 4.03
N ASN A 294 12.11 13.75 5.36
CA ASN A 294 12.52 12.60 6.16
C ASN A 294 11.53 11.45 6.07
N MET A 295 10.22 11.75 6.18
CA MET A 295 9.15 10.76 6.05
C MET A 295 9.13 10.12 4.66
N VAL A 296 9.20 10.92 3.60
CA VAL A 296 9.19 10.43 2.22
C VAL A 296 10.43 9.57 1.93
N ALA A 297 11.61 10.05 2.34
CA ALA A 297 12.86 9.32 2.14
C ALA A 297 12.88 7.99 2.90
N LEU A 298 12.37 7.96 4.14
CA LEU A 298 12.31 6.75 4.97
C LEU A 298 11.38 5.69 4.34
N ASN A 299 10.19 6.09 3.88
CA ASN A 299 9.26 5.16 3.23
C ASN A 299 9.76 4.69 1.85
N ALA A 300 10.48 5.53 1.11
CA ALA A 300 11.19 5.11 -0.08
C ALA A 300 12.32 4.12 0.25
N ALA A 301 13.07 4.34 1.33
CA ALA A 301 14.11 3.42 1.80
C ALA A 301 13.54 2.05 2.17
N ALA A 302 12.34 1.99 2.79
CA ALA A 302 11.63 0.73 3.02
C ALA A 302 11.35 -0.01 1.72
N GLY A 303 10.97 0.71 0.66
CA GLY A 303 10.80 0.16 -0.69
C GLY A 303 12.10 -0.44 -1.25
N LEU A 304 13.21 0.30 -1.14
CA LEU A 304 14.53 -0.17 -1.58
C LEU A 304 14.98 -1.42 -0.82
N VAL A 305 14.83 -1.43 0.51
CA VAL A 305 15.19 -2.58 1.36
C VAL A 305 14.32 -3.79 1.02
N SER A 306 13.01 -3.60 0.84
CA SER A 306 12.10 -4.67 0.45
C SER A 306 12.48 -5.29 -0.90
N TYR A 307 12.81 -4.46 -1.89
CA TYR A 307 13.23 -4.91 -3.22
C TYR A 307 14.56 -5.66 -3.17
N GLU A 308 15.57 -5.10 -2.48
CA GLU A 308 16.87 -5.75 -2.32
C GLU A 308 16.74 -7.10 -1.60
N LEU A 309 15.90 -7.19 -0.56
CA LEU A 309 15.62 -8.43 0.16
C LEU A 309 15.04 -9.50 -0.76
N ALA A 310 14.16 -9.12 -1.67
CA ALA A 310 13.56 -10.04 -2.64
C ALA A 310 14.55 -10.50 -3.72
N LYS A 311 15.45 -9.61 -4.16
CA LYS A 311 16.52 -9.94 -5.13
C LYS A 311 17.63 -10.77 -4.50
N ASN A 312 17.93 -10.50 -3.24
CA ASN A 312 19.02 -11.12 -2.51
C ASN A 312 18.59 -11.45 -1.06
N PRO A 313 17.90 -12.57 -0.84
CA PRO A 313 17.35 -12.94 0.46
C PRO A 313 18.40 -13.05 1.58
N SER A 314 19.68 -13.29 1.26
CA SER A 314 20.73 -13.35 2.28
C SER A 314 20.96 -12.01 3.00
N THR A 315 20.47 -10.92 2.47
CA THR A 315 20.54 -9.59 3.12
C THR A 315 19.76 -9.54 4.43
N VAL A 316 18.81 -10.45 4.66
CA VAL A 316 18.08 -10.61 5.93
C VAL A 316 19.00 -10.86 7.13
N GLU A 317 20.21 -11.38 6.90
CA GLU A 317 21.20 -11.62 7.95
C GLU A 317 21.93 -10.33 8.41
N LYS A 318 21.81 -9.23 7.66
CA LYS A 318 22.34 -7.92 8.06
C LYS A 318 21.32 -7.19 8.92
N ASN A 319 21.80 -6.39 9.84
CA ASN A 319 20.94 -5.56 10.69
C ASN A 319 20.01 -4.68 9.85
N LEU A 320 18.72 -4.65 10.19
CA LEU A 320 17.72 -3.91 9.43
C LEU A 320 17.96 -2.38 9.48
N VAL A 321 18.42 -1.85 10.65
CA VAL A 321 18.76 -0.43 10.79
C VAL A 321 19.90 -0.05 9.83
N GLU A 322 20.95 -0.88 9.71
CA GLU A 322 22.04 -0.62 8.77
C GLU A 322 21.57 -0.60 7.32
N ARG A 323 20.68 -1.54 6.95
CA ARG A 323 20.11 -1.60 5.59
C ARG A 323 19.21 -0.39 5.30
N LEU A 324 18.35 0.00 6.25
CA LEU A 324 17.51 1.19 6.13
C LEU A 324 18.35 2.47 6.06
N SER A 325 19.37 2.62 6.90
CA SER A 325 20.28 3.79 6.88
C SER A 325 21.00 3.92 5.53
N ALA A 326 21.51 2.81 4.99
CA ALA A 326 22.16 2.81 3.68
C ALA A 326 21.19 3.16 2.53
N ALA A 327 19.95 2.66 2.59
CA ALA A 327 18.90 2.98 1.64
C ALA A 327 18.43 4.44 1.79
N LEU A 328 18.30 4.93 3.03
CA LEU A 328 17.95 6.32 3.34
C LEU A 328 18.94 7.32 2.73
N GLY A 329 20.24 7.04 2.80
CA GLY A 329 21.26 7.86 2.13
C GLY A 329 21.00 8.00 0.61
N LYS A 330 20.61 6.90 -0.08
CA LYS A 330 20.29 6.92 -1.51
C LYS A 330 19.00 7.69 -1.82
N THR A 331 17.96 7.52 -0.99
CA THR A 331 16.68 8.20 -1.19
C THR A 331 16.78 9.70 -0.91
N MET A 332 17.53 10.11 0.11
CA MET A 332 17.85 11.50 0.38
C MET A 332 18.63 12.14 -0.77
N GLU A 333 19.65 11.43 -1.30
CA GLU A 333 20.39 11.90 -2.48
C GLU A 333 19.44 12.09 -3.68
N SER A 334 18.50 11.17 -3.91
CA SER A 334 17.56 11.26 -5.03
C SER A 334 16.61 12.46 -4.93
N ILE A 335 16.25 12.89 -3.71
CA ILE A 335 15.49 14.11 -3.48
C ILE A 335 16.39 15.34 -3.70
N THR A 336 17.52 15.41 -3.00
CA THR A 336 18.36 16.62 -2.94
C THR A 336 19.10 16.92 -4.24
N SER A 337 19.37 15.90 -5.07
CA SER A 337 20.01 16.06 -6.39
C SER A 337 19.02 16.36 -7.53
N GLY A 338 17.71 16.45 -7.26
CA GLY A 338 16.68 16.66 -8.27
C GLY A 338 16.31 15.41 -9.11
N LYS A 339 16.90 14.23 -8.82
CA LYS A 339 16.56 12.98 -9.53
C LYS A 339 15.08 12.63 -9.41
N ALA A 340 14.45 12.91 -8.24
CA ALA A 340 13.03 12.67 -8.02
C ALA A 340 12.14 13.54 -8.93
N GLY A 341 12.48 14.81 -9.10
CA GLY A 341 11.81 15.72 -10.03
C GLY A 341 11.92 15.25 -11.49
N ASN A 342 13.12 14.86 -11.91
CA ASN A 342 13.36 14.33 -13.26
C ASN A 342 12.55 13.02 -13.47
N LYS A 343 12.44 12.15 -12.47
CA LYS A 343 11.64 10.92 -12.54
C LYS A 343 10.14 11.21 -12.67
N LEU A 344 9.63 12.20 -11.95
CA LEU A 344 8.24 12.66 -12.08
C LEU A 344 7.96 13.17 -13.50
N GLU A 345 8.86 13.98 -14.08
CA GLU A 345 8.71 14.45 -15.46
C GLU A 345 8.74 13.31 -16.47
N GLU A 346 9.67 12.34 -16.30
CA GLU A 346 9.77 11.17 -17.16
C GLU A 346 8.47 10.35 -17.11
N TRP A 347 7.94 10.11 -15.91
CA TRP A 347 6.69 9.37 -15.73
C TRP A 347 5.50 10.13 -16.34
N THR A 348 5.40 11.44 -16.12
CA THR A 348 4.36 12.28 -16.73
C THR A 348 4.40 12.17 -18.26
N LYS A 349 5.58 12.35 -18.88
CA LYS A 349 5.76 12.24 -20.34
C LYS A 349 5.36 10.84 -20.86
N ALA A 350 5.82 9.78 -20.16
CA ALA A 350 5.48 8.41 -20.52
C ALA A 350 3.96 8.16 -20.45
N SER A 351 3.27 8.68 -19.44
CA SER A 351 1.82 8.51 -19.27
C SER A 351 0.98 9.18 -20.38
N HIS A 352 1.51 10.26 -20.99
CA HIS A 352 0.86 10.96 -22.10
C HIS A 352 1.21 10.40 -23.48
N SER A 353 2.30 9.64 -23.61
CA SER A 353 2.77 9.03 -24.86
C SER A 353 2.43 7.54 -25.01
N ALA A 354 1.74 6.97 -24.03
CA ALA A 354 1.43 5.55 -23.98
C ALA A 354 0.25 5.13 -24.90
#